data_422bfb2edfe436aaf14f1d603e8cc8de
#
_entry.id   422bfb2edfe436aaf14f1d603e8cc8de
#
_cell.length_a   1.000
_cell.length_b   1.000
_cell.length_c   1.000
_cell.angle_alpha   90.00
_cell.angle_beta   90.00
_cell.angle_gamma   90.00
#
_symmetry.space_group_name_H-M   'P 1'
#
loop_
_entity.id
_entity.type
_entity.pdbx_description
1 polymer ?
#
loop_
_entity_poly.entity_id
_entity_poly.type
_entity_poly.pdbx_seq_one_letter_code
_entity_poly.pdbx_strand_id
1 'polypeptide(L)'
;MNAERGRQYQDSVFRMYFNNETRLRELAGALHGKMYSPGERLEIVTLDGTFLTQVKNDISFLLAGHYLVFLEHQSTPNDNMPLRCLYYVCEQLRKDITAKDLYEKKRIRLPAPEFHVFYTGEANAPEEYEMRLSDAYADANDNDNVNLELKVKFHNVVYAESKVLLHRCRALRDYARFVYLVKEYLHRGVAREDAIRETIRYCIEHDIMKDFLLEHEREVVDMVNFEWNEELFREAAFEQGLEQGLEQGLEQGLEQGRVSAVLGMRKEKLPLETIARVSEMSLEKIREIGQMHHLL
;
A
#
# COMPACT_ATOMS: atom_id res chain seq x y z
N MET A 1 -14.77 12.11 24.24
CA MET A 1 -14.55 10.67 24.46
C MET A 1 -14.55 9.81 23.19
N ASN A 2 -15.31 10.13 22.14
CA ASN A 2 -15.28 9.31 20.91
C ASN A 2 -14.14 9.64 19.92
N ALA A 3 -13.54 10.82 19.99
CA ALA A 3 -12.46 11.22 19.07
C ALA A 3 -11.07 10.67 19.46
N GLU A 4 -10.86 10.38 20.75
CA GLU A 4 -9.60 9.76 21.22
C GLU A 4 -9.57 8.24 20.99
N ARG A 5 -10.72 7.56 21.06
CA ARG A 5 -10.81 6.13 20.70
C ARG A 5 -10.53 5.89 19.20
N GLY A 6 -10.96 6.78 18.32
CA GLY A 6 -10.68 6.67 16.87
C GLY A 6 -9.22 6.86 16.49
N ARG A 7 -8.35 7.44 17.33
CA ARG A 7 -6.90 7.57 17.09
C ARG A 7 -6.09 6.36 17.53
N GLN A 8 -6.54 5.60 18.53
CA GLN A 8 -5.83 4.41 19.04
C GLN A 8 -5.90 3.19 18.10
N TYR A 9 -6.93 3.10 17.24
CA TYR A 9 -7.12 1.97 16.33
C TYR A 9 -6.35 2.09 14.99
N GLN A 10 -5.49 3.10 14.83
CA GLN A 10 -4.69 3.30 13.60
C GLN A 10 -3.30 2.65 13.64
N ASP A 11 -2.92 2.03 14.75
CA ASP A 11 -1.65 1.37 14.92
C ASP A 11 -1.80 -0.12 14.64
N SER A 12 -1.25 -0.60 13.54
CA SER A 12 -1.28 -2.01 13.17
C SER A 12 -0.49 -2.88 14.16
N VAL A 13 -0.84 -4.15 14.26
CA VAL A 13 -0.07 -5.13 15.06
C VAL A 13 1.41 -5.14 14.62
N PHE A 14 1.68 -4.95 13.31
CA PHE A 14 3.03 -4.81 12.80
C PHE A 14 3.76 -3.66 13.47
N ARG A 15 3.16 -2.46 13.45
CA ARG A 15 3.74 -1.26 14.04
C ARG A 15 3.97 -1.45 15.54
N MET A 16 3.00 -1.96 16.28
CA MET A 16 3.11 -2.18 17.72
C MET A 16 4.19 -3.22 18.05
N TYR A 17 4.25 -4.32 17.30
CA TYR A 17 5.24 -5.38 17.51
C TYR A 17 6.66 -4.92 17.19
N PHE A 18 6.85 -4.21 16.07
CA PHE A 18 8.17 -3.72 15.65
C PHE A 18 8.55 -2.36 16.28
N ASN A 19 7.68 -1.69 17.03
CA ASN A 19 8.06 -0.53 17.82
C ASN A 19 8.94 -0.93 19.04
N ASN A 20 10.02 -1.64 18.76
CA ASN A 20 10.94 -2.21 19.75
C ASN A 20 12.36 -2.25 19.17
N GLU A 21 13.31 -1.60 19.85
CA GLU A 21 14.69 -1.48 19.36
C GLU A 21 15.37 -2.82 19.08
N THR A 22 15.13 -3.84 19.90
CA THR A 22 15.75 -5.17 19.75
C THR A 22 15.27 -5.83 18.46
N ARG A 23 13.95 -5.80 18.19
CA ARG A 23 13.35 -6.38 16.99
C ARG A 23 13.75 -5.60 15.73
N LEU A 24 13.80 -4.27 15.82
CA LEU A 24 14.28 -3.44 14.71
C LEU A 24 15.75 -3.66 14.40
N ARG A 25 16.58 -3.84 15.41
CA ARG A 25 18.01 -4.15 15.24
C ARG A 25 18.23 -5.50 14.58
N GLU A 26 17.47 -6.52 14.99
CA GLU A 26 17.48 -7.84 14.37
C GLU A 26 17.06 -7.76 12.90
N LEU A 27 15.95 -7.06 12.62
CA LEU A 27 15.43 -6.88 11.27
C LEU A 27 16.42 -6.14 10.36
N ALA A 28 16.99 -5.02 10.84
CA ALA A 28 18.03 -4.31 10.10
C ALA A 28 19.26 -5.20 9.83
N GLY A 29 19.64 -6.02 10.81
CA GLY A 29 20.70 -7.00 10.64
C GLY A 29 20.42 -8.02 9.54
N ALA A 30 19.19 -8.52 9.48
CA ALA A 30 18.76 -9.45 8.45
C ALA A 30 18.72 -8.82 7.05
N LEU A 31 18.25 -7.56 6.94
CA LEU A 31 18.21 -6.79 5.70
C LEU A 31 19.61 -6.46 5.18
N HIS A 32 20.53 -6.10 6.05
CA HIS A 32 21.91 -5.71 5.69
C HIS A 32 22.88 -6.88 5.63
N GLY A 33 22.45 -8.09 6.03
CA GLY A 33 23.33 -9.27 6.06
C GLY A 33 24.47 -9.17 7.09
N LYS A 34 24.30 -8.37 8.17
CA LYS A 34 25.29 -8.18 9.24
C LYS A 34 24.61 -8.09 10.61
N MET A 35 25.37 -8.30 11.67
CA MET A 35 24.87 -8.13 13.03
C MET A 35 25.17 -6.72 13.54
N TYR A 36 24.19 -6.11 14.20
CA TYR A 36 24.34 -4.85 14.92
C TYR A 36 24.43 -5.13 16.42
N SER A 37 25.42 -4.53 17.07
CA SER A 37 25.61 -4.70 18.52
C SER A 37 24.56 -3.89 19.31
N PRO A 38 24.21 -4.29 20.54
CA PRO A 38 23.31 -3.51 21.39
C PRO A 38 23.82 -2.09 21.71
N GLY A 39 25.15 -1.86 21.62
CA GLY A 39 25.74 -0.55 21.82
C GLY A 39 25.64 0.42 20.64
N GLU A 40 25.28 -0.06 19.44
CA GLU A 40 25.03 0.82 18.31
C GLU A 40 23.70 1.53 18.50
N ARG A 41 23.72 2.86 18.42
CA ARG A 41 22.51 3.70 18.65
C ARG A 41 21.42 3.34 17.62
N LEU A 42 20.23 3.05 18.12
CA LEU A 42 19.01 2.97 17.34
C LEU A 42 17.99 3.94 17.94
N GLU A 43 17.35 4.72 17.12
CA GLU A 43 16.36 5.73 17.54
C GLU A 43 15.14 5.63 16.64
N ILE A 44 13.97 5.35 17.24
CA ILE A 44 12.71 5.28 16.51
C ILE A 44 12.23 6.72 16.23
N VAL A 45 12.02 7.04 14.96
CA VAL A 45 11.69 8.40 14.48
C VAL A 45 10.43 8.43 13.61
N THR A 46 9.51 7.50 13.87
CA THR A 46 8.28 7.30 13.10
C THR A 46 7.47 8.60 12.92
N LEU A 47 6.84 8.75 11.76
CA LEU A 47 5.97 9.86 11.42
C LEU A 47 4.54 9.56 11.84
N ASP A 48 4.03 10.26 12.85
CA ASP A 48 2.66 10.07 13.35
C ASP A 48 1.62 10.92 12.63
N GLY A 49 2.04 11.73 11.66
CA GLY A 49 1.21 12.74 11.02
C GLY A 49 0.85 13.88 11.98
N THR A 50 0.68 15.06 11.44
CA THR A 50 0.22 16.24 12.18
C THR A 50 -1.06 16.77 11.55
N PHE A 51 -1.70 17.74 12.20
CA PHE A 51 -2.86 18.42 11.62
C PHE A 51 -2.53 19.09 10.26
N LEU A 52 -1.26 19.49 10.06
CA LEU A 52 -0.78 20.15 8.85
C LEU A 52 -0.23 19.17 7.80
N THR A 53 0.33 18.04 8.24
CA THR A 53 0.85 16.99 7.35
C THR A 53 0.21 15.67 7.71
N GLN A 54 -0.65 15.15 6.83
CA GLN A 54 -1.28 13.84 7.01
C GLN A 54 -0.34 12.68 6.66
N VAL A 55 0.96 12.97 6.50
CA VAL A 55 1.98 11.98 6.13
C VAL A 55 2.30 11.13 7.35
N LYS A 56 1.97 9.85 7.26
CA LYS A 56 2.25 8.82 8.27
C LYS A 56 2.97 7.66 7.61
N ASN A 57 3.91 7.08 8.33
CA ASN A 57 4.50 5.80 7.96
C ASN A 57 4.35 4.80 9.11
N ASP A 58 4.49 3.51 8.82
CA ASP A 58 4.31 2.50 9.86
C ASP A 58 5.45 2.58 10.88
N ILE A 59 6.69 2.44 10.45
CA ILE A 59 7.85 2.58 11.33
C ILE A 59 9.00 3.25 10.56
N SER A 60 9.70 4.16 11.23
CA SER A 60 11.03 4.60 10.79
C SER A 60 11.99 4.74 11.97
N PHE A 61 13.25 4.47 11.72
CA PHE A 61 14.29 4.56 12.72
C PHE A 61 15.64 4.96 12.14
N LEU A 62 16.43 5.62 12.96
CA LEU A 62 17.81 5.97 12.68
C LEU A 62 18.72 4.93 13.30
N LEU A 63 19.61 4.32 12.51
CA LEU A 63 20.52 3.28 12.95
C LEU A 63 21.97 3.71 12.78
N ALA A 64 22.73 3.66 13.87
CA ALA A 64 24.15 4.00 13.95
C ALA A 64 24.50 5.41 13.41
N GLY A 65 23.51 6.31 13.28
CA GLY A 65 23.66 7.63 12.67
C GLY A 65 23.93 7.62 11.16
N HIS A 66 23.88 6.43 10.52
CA HIS A 66 24.21 6.27 9.11
C HIS A 66 23.03 5.88 8.22
N TYR A 67 22.04 5.20 8.78
CA TYR A 67 20.87 4.70 8.04
C TYR A 67 19.60 5.29 8.63
N LEU A 68 18.74 5.80 7.74
CA LEU A 68 17.37 6.20 8.05
C LEU A 68 16.44 5.18 7.37
N VAL A 69 15.96 4.20 8.12
CA VAL A 69 15.22 3.06 7.60
C VAL A 69 13.71 3.31 7.75
N PHE A 70 12.96 3.14 6.66
CA PHE A 70 11.50 3.18 6.63
C PHE A 70 10.98 1.79 6.34
N LEU A 71 10.06 1.32 7.20
CA LEU A 71 9.38 0.04 7.07
C LEU A 71 7.89 0.31 6.88
N GLU A 72 7.30 -0.34 5.90
CA GLU A 72 5.86 -0.32 5.64
C GLU A 72 5.32 -1.75 5.59
N HIS A 73 4.17 -1.99 6.20
CA HIS A 73 3.44 -3.24 6.12
C HIS A 73 2.25 -3.09 5.15
N GLN A 74 2.07 -4.07 4.26
CA GLN A 74 0.95 -4.05 3.31
C GLN A 74 0.30 -5.42 3.17
N SER A 75 -1.03 -5.44 3.15
CA SER A 75 -1.86 -6.60 2.77
C SER A 75 -2.21 -6.58 1.28
N THR A 76 -2.20 -5.40 0.66
CA THR A 76 -2.48 -5.20 -0.78
C THR A 76 -1.31 -4.49 -1.44
N PRO A 77 -0.81 -4.95 -2.62
CA PRO A 77 0.25 -4.26 -3.34
C PRO A 77 -0.16 -2.82 -3.71
N ASN A 78 0.80 -1.90 -3.64
CA ASN A 78 0.59 -0.50 -3.97
C ASN A 78 1.80 0.07 -4.72
N ASP A 79 1.64 0.31 -6.02
CA ASP A 79 2.71 0.78 -6.90
C ASP A 79 3.12 2.25 -6.63
N ASN A 80 2.34 3.00 -5.82
CA ASN A 80 2.69 4.36 -5.41
C ASN A 80 3.62 4.43 -4.19
N MET A 81 4.16 3.30 -3.74
CA MET A 81 5.08 3.30 -2.58
C MET A 81 6.32 4.16 -2.79
N PRO A 82 6.98 4.20 -3.95
CA PRO A 82 8.12 5.11 -4.14
C PRO A 82 7.73 6.59 -3.94
N LEU A 83 6.57 7.01 -4.44
CA LEU A 83 6.08 8.36 -4.23
C LEU A 83 5.75 8.65 -2.75
N ARG A 84 5.09 7.71 -2.06
CA ARG A 84 4.83 7.84 -0.60
C ARG A 84 6.14 7.94 0.19
N CYS A 85 7.13 7.11 -0.11
CA CYS A 85 8.44 7.12 0.54
C CYS A 85 9.22 8.43 0.31
N LEU A 86 9.05 9.07 -0.86
CA LEU A 86 9.61 10.39 -1.11
C LEU A 86 9.03 11.43 -0.14
N TYR A 87 7.72 11.41 0.11
CA TYR A 87 7.11 12.29 1.11
C TYR A 87 7.62 11.97 2.52
N TYR A 88 7.76 10.71 2.89
CA TYR A 88 8.25 10.30 4.21
C TYR A 88 9.66 10.84 4.48
N VAL A 89 10.60 10.63 3.56
CA VAL A 89 11.97 11.11 3.76
C VAL A 89 12.04 12.64 3.80
N CYS A 90 11.26 13.33 2.97
CA CYS A 90 11.20 14.80 3.00
C CYS A 90 10.69 15.31 4.35
N GLU A 91 9.60 14.73 4.88
CA GLU A 91 9.07 15.14 6.19
C GLU A 91 10.03 14.80 7.33
N GLN A 92 10.72 13.66 7.27
CA GLN A 92 11.69 13.31 8.30
C GLN A 92 12.89 14.28 8.29
N LEU A 93 13.41 14.60 7.12
CA LEU A 93 14.55 15.53 7.00
C LEU A 93 14.19 16.95 7.44
N ARG A 94 12.94 17.37 7.25
CA ARG A 94 12.46 18.69 7.71
C ARG A 94 12.47 18.87 9.24
N LYS A 95 12.48 17.77 10.01
CA LYS A 95 12.54 17.86 11.48
C LYS A 95 13.91 18.40 11.95
N ASP A 96 14.96 18.03 11.25
CA ASP A 96 16.34 18.27 11.68
C ASP A 96 17.06 19.33 10.83
N ILE A 97 16.54 19.65 9.64
CA ILE A 97 17.18 20.58 8.69
C ILE A 97 16.32 21.83 8.54
N THR A 98 16.88 22.95 8.95
CA THR A 98 16.21 24.25 8.84
C THR A 98 16.47 24.91 7.49
N ALA A 99 15.64 25.90 7.12
CA ALA A 99 15.87 26.68 5.92
C ALA A 99 17.25 27.37 5.93
N LYS A 100 17.76 27.78 7.09
CA LYS A 100 19.09 28.39 7.24
C LYS A 100 20.18 27.38 6.85
N ASP A 101 20.09 26.14 7.27
CA ASP A 101 21.10 25.10 7.00
C ASP A 101 21.27 24.86 5.49
N LEU A 102 20.16 24.96 4.72
CA LEU A 102 20.19 24.78 3.26
C LEU A 102 20.97 25.86 2.51
N TYR A 103 21.13 27.05 3.10
CA TYR A 103 21.89 28.16 2.51
C TYR A 103 23.33 28.25 3.03
N GLU A 104 23.74 27.37 3.95
CA GLU A 104 25.13 27.30 4.38
C GLU A 104 26.04 26.70 3.30
N LYS A 105 27.29 27.18 3.24
CA LYS A 105 28.28 26.65 2.27
C LYS A 105 28.77 25.25 2.61
N LYS A 106 28.65 24.84 3.86
CA LYS A 106 29.08 23.53 4.34
C LYS A 106 28.05 22.46 3.96
N ARG A 107 28.51 21.36 3.35
CA ARG A 107 27.66 20.25 2.99
C ARG A 107 27.07 19.59 4.26
N ILE A 108 25.74 19.51 4.31
CA ILE A 108 25.01 18.74 5.32
C ILE A 108 25.27 17.25 5.08
N ARG A 109 25.56 16.50 6.13
CA ARG A 109 25.68 15.03 6.09
C ARG A 109 24.35 14.42 6.52
N LEU A 110 23.77 13.62 5.66
CA LEU A 110 22.50 12.95 5.88
C LEU A 110 22.71 11.45 6.13
N PRO A 111 21.91 10.80 6.96
CA PRO A 111 21.83 9.35 6.97
C PRO A 111 21.30 8.86 5.63
N ALA A 112 21.77 7.68 5.17
CA ALA A 112 21.27 7.10 3.93
C ALA A 112 19.83 6.58 4.13
N PRO A 113 18.84 7.04 3.36
CA PRO A 113 17.49 6.55 3.48
C PRO A 113 17.36 5.16 2.83
N GLU A 114 16.64 4.26 3.49
CA GLU A 114 16.30 2.93 3.00
C GLU A 114 14.81 2.69 3.17
N PHE A 115 14.18 2.06 2.17
CA PHE A 115 12.74 1.85 2.13
C PHE A 115 12.41 0.39 1.88
N HIS A 116 11.63 -0.21 2.79
CA HIS A 116 11.25 -1.62 2.75
C HIS A 116 9.74 -1.76 2.95
N VAL A 117 9.09 -2.50 2.06
CA VAL A 117 7.69 -2.90 2.17
C VAL A 117 7.64 -4.39 2.50
N PHE A 118 6.94 -4.75 3.56
CA PHE A 118 6.66 -6.13 3.95
C PHE A 118 5.23 -6.49 3.61
N TYR A 119 5.08 -7.40 2.66
CA TYR A 119 3.78 -7.83 2.15
C TYR A 119 3.35 -9.15 2.77
N THR A 120 2.15 -9.16 3.33
CA THR A 120 1.53 -10.36 3.93
C THR A 120 0.21 -10.74 3.28
N GLY A 121 -0.16 -10.14 2.15
CA GLY A 121 -1.45 -10.36 1.47
C GLY A 121 -1.60 -11.75 0.84
N GLU A 122 -2.69 -11.95 0.09
CA GLU A 122 -3.02 -13.23 -0.55
C GLU A 122 -2.71 -13.25 -2.05
N ALA A 123 -2.53 -12.07 -2.67
CA ALA A 123 -2.18 -12.01 -4.08
C ALA A 123 -0.84 -12.69 -4.35
N ASN A 124 -0.74 -13.39 -5.49
CA ASN A 124 0.50 -14.00 -5.92
C ASN A 124 1.51 -12.90 -6.29
N ALA A 125 2.44 -12.62 -5.39
CA ALA A 125 3.48 -11.62 -5.54
C ALA A 125 4.86 -12.28 -5.55
N PRO A 126 5.85 -11.76 -6.32
CA PRO A 126 7.24 -12.21 -6.27
C PRO A 126 7.79 -12.19 -4.85
N GLU A 127 8.82 -13.00 -4.57
CA GLU A 127 9.44 -13.04 -3.24
C GLU A 127 10.08 -11.69 -2.88
N GLU A 128 10.82 -11.12 -3.82
CA GLU A 128 11.42 -9.80 -3.71
C GLU A 128 11.43 -9.09 -5.07
N TYR A 129 11.23 -7.78 -5.07
CA TYR A 129 11.46 -6.91 -6.22
C TYR A 129 11.70 -5.46 -5.79
N GLU A 130 12.17 -4.64 -6.71
CA GLU A 130 12.44 -3.22 -6.49
C GLU A 130 11.39 -2.40 -7.24
N MET A 131 10.68 -1.53 -6.53
CA MET A 131 9.82 -0.50 -7.10
C MET A 131 10.62 0.79 -7.27
N ARG A 132 10.42 1.50 -8.37
CA ARG A 132 11.17 2.71 -8.72
C ARG A 132 10.25 3.91 -8.86
N LEU A 133 10.71 5.06 -8.40
CA LEU A 133 9.98 6.31 -8.61
C LEU A 133 9.91 6.68 -10.10
N SER A 134 10.94 6.34 -10.85
CA SER A 134 10.98 6.56 -12.32
C SER A 134 9.87 5.83 -13.07
N ASP A 135 9.33 4.73 -12.56
CA ASP A 135 8.22 4.00 -13.19
C ASP A 135 6.91 4.83 -13.21
N ALA A 136 6.82 5.86 -12.37
CA ALA A 136 5.67 6.77 -12.31
C ALA A 136 5.79 7.99 -13.23
N TYR A 137 6.91 8.20 -13.93
CA TYR A 137 7.08 9.34 -14.80
C TYR A 137 6.39 9.13 -16.16
N ALA A 138 5.72 10.19 -16.66
CA ALA A 138 4.87 10.13 -17.84
C ALA A 138 5.60 9.63 -19.12
N ASP A 139 6.90 9.91 -19.26
CA ASP A 139 7.73 9.51 -20.40
C ASP A 139 8.83 8.53 -19.97
N ALA A 140 8.46 7.44 -19.31
CA ALA A 140 9.38 6.44 -18.76
C ALA A 140 10.31 5.76 -19.82
N ASN A 141 10.01 5.92 -21.11
CA ASN A 141 10.81 5.32 -22.19
C ASN A 141 12.12 6.06 -22.51
N ASP A 142 12.31 7.29 -22.01
CA ASP A 142 13.52 8.10 -22.20
C ASP A 142 14.28 8.28 -20.87
N ASN A 143 14.54 7.15 -20.20
CA ASN A 143 15.09 7.08 -18.83
C ASN A 143 16.53 7.61 -18.65
N ASP A 144 17.22 8.03 -19.73
CA ASP A 144 18.61 8.50 -19.62
C ASP A 144 18.75 9.86 -18.89
N ASN A 145 17.65 10.57 -18.65
CA ASN A 145 17.63 11.90 -18.02
C ASN A 145 16.89 11.98 -16.67
N VAL A 146 16.68 10.87 -15.98
CA VAL A 146 16.04 10.87 -14.66
C VAL A 146 17.00 11.45 -13.62
N ASN A 147 16.70 12.65 -13.12
CA ASN A 147 17.50 13.32 -12.09
C ASN A 147 17.07 13.02 -10.65
N LEU A 148 15.87 12.47 -10.47
CA LEU A 148 15.36 12.05 -9.17
C LEU A 148 14.92 10.59 -9.24
N GLU A 149 15.64 9.73 -8.52
CA GLU A 149 15.30 8.33 -8.37
C GLU A 149 15.19 7.95 -6.91
N LEU A 150 14.15 7.16 -6.58
CA LEU A 150 13.96 6.54 -5.29
C LEU A 150 13.55 5.09 -5.51
N LYS A 151 14.16 4.19 -4.76
CA LYS A 151 13.94 2.75 -4.87
C LYS A 151 13.38 2.22 -3.57
N VAL A 152 12.34 1.39 -3.66
CA VAL A 152 11.72 0.72 -2.54
C VAL A 152 11.87 -0.79 -2.72
N LYS A 153 12.40 -1.48 -1.72
CA LYS A 153 12.51 -2.93 -1.71
C LYS A 153 11.23 -3.55 -1.19
N PHE A 154 10.59 -4.34 -2.03
CA PHE A 154 9.42 -5.12 -1.67
C PHE A 154 9.84 -6.53 -1.25
N HIS A 155 9.34 -6.99 -0.09
CA HIS A 155 9.56 -8.31 0.47
C HIS A 155 8.22 -9.00 0.70
N ASN A 156 7.95 -10.07 -0.04
CA ASN A 156 6.82 -10.93 0.24
C ASN A 156 7.14 -11.81 1.45
N VAL A 157 6.58 -11.46 2.60
CA VAL A 157 6.78 -12.15 3.88
C VAL A 157 5.60 -13.05 4.28
N VAL A 158 4.72 -13.40 3.33
CA VAL A 158 3.76 -14.48 3.56
C VAL A 158 4.52 -15.71 4.05
N TYR A 159 4.09 -16.26 5.19
CA TYR A 159 4.86 -17.31 5.87
C TYR A 159 5.11 -18.54 4.99
N ALA A 160 6.37 -18.86 4.82
CA ALA A 160 6.86 -20.11 4.23
C ALA A 160 8.24 -20.42 4.79
N GLU A 161 8.49 -21.68 5.12
CA GLU A 161 9.76 -22.11 5.70
C GLU A 161 10.96 -21.92 4.75
N SER A 162 10.73 -21.82 3.45
CA SER A 162 11.79 -21.62 2.46
C SER A 162 12.33 -20.19 2.37
N LYS A 163 11.68 -19.21 2.97
CA LYS A 163 12.03 -17.79 2.80
C LYS A 163 13.26 -17.38 3.61
N VAL A 164 14.31 -16.97 2.91
CA VAL A 164 15.61 -16.63 3.49
C VAL A 164 15.51 -15.50 4.52
N LEU A 165 14.72 -14.44 4.24
CA LEU A 165 14.56 -13.30 5.16
C LEU A 165 13.93 -13.73 6.49
N LEU A 166 12.93 -14.62 6.45
CA LEU A 166 12.28 -15.15 7.65
C LEU A 166 13.23 -16.03 8.48
N HIS A 167 14.18 -16.72 7.85
CA HIS A 167 15.22 -17.46 8.58
C HIS A 167 16.22 -16.55 9.28
N ARG A 168 16.51 -15.38 8.71
CA ARG A 168 17.49 -14.43 9.25
C ARG A 168 16.94 -13.52 10.34
N CYS A 169 15.60 -13.35 10.40
CA CYS A 169 14.93 -12.50 11.37
C CYS A 169 13.82 -13.27 12.07
N ARG A 170 14.06 -13.67 13.33
CA ARG A 170 13.06 -14.38 14.14
C ARG A 170 11.82 -13.53 14.36
N ALA A 171 12.00 -12.24 14.69
CA ALA A 171 10.88 -11.35 14.90
C ALA A 171 9.97 -11.26 13.66
N LEU A 172 10.53 -11.15 12.46
CA LEU A 172 9.74 -11.09 11.22
C LEU A 172 9.07 -12.44 10.91
N ARG A 173 9.77 -13.56 11.15
CA ARG A 173 9.20 -14.89 10.99
C ARG A 173 8.02 -15.12 11.93
N ASP A 174 8.18 -14.74 13.19
CA ASP A 174 7.15 -14.93 14.22
C ASP A 174 5.90 -14.09 13.87
N TYR A 175 6.08 -12.85 13.44
CA TYR A 175 4.99 -12.01 12.91
C TYR A 175 4.31 -12.62 11.67
N ALA A 176 5.09 -13.05 10.68
CA ALA A 176 4.56 -13.69 9.48
C ALA A 176 3.77 -14.97 9.81
N ARG A 177 4.24 -15.76 10.79
CA ARG A 177 3.55 -16.96 11.28
C ARG A 177 2.24 -16.62 11.97
N PHE A 178 2.22 -15.57 12.79
CA PHE A 178 1.00 -15.07 13.43
C PHE A 178 -0.05 -14.71 12.39
N VAL A 179 0.29 -13.87 11.39
CA VAL A 179 -0.63 -13.47 10.32
C VAL A 179 -1.13 -14.68 9.53
N TYR A 180 -0.25 -15.61 9.19
CA TYR A 180 -0.59 -16.84 8.49
C TYR A 180 -1.63 -17.67 9.27
N LEU A 181 -1.44 -17.87 10.56
CA LEU A 181 -2.34 -18.65 11.39
C LEU A 181 -3.72 -18.03 11.50
N VAL A 182 -3.82 -16.70 11.67
CA VAL A 182 -5.11 -16.01 11.67
C VAL A 182 -5.85 -16.27 10.36
N LYS A 183 -5.18 -16.11 9.22
CA LYS A 183 -5.76 -16.36 7.89
C LYS A 183 -6.19 -17.82 7.73
N GLU A 184 -5.39 -18.76 8.20
CA GLU A 184 -5.69 -20.19 8.11
C GLU A 184 -6.97 -20.56 8.90
N TYR A 185 -7.14 -20.02 10.12
CA TYR A 185 -8.37 -20.23 10.88
C TYR A 185 -9.59 -19.61 10.20
N LEU A 186 -9.45 -18.42 9.62
CA LEU A 186 -10.53 -17.77 8.86
C LEU A 186 -10.94 -18.59 7.63
N HIS A 187 -9.97 -19.10 6.85
CA HIS A 187 -10.25 -19.96 5.69
C HIS A 187 -10.95 -21.28 6.07
N ARG A 188 -10.75 -21.74 7.31
CA ARG A 188 -11.47 -22.89 7.85
C ARG A 188 -12.90 -22.56 8.33
N GLY A 189 -13.33 -21.32 8.19
CA GLY A 189 -14.66 -20.85 8.58
C GLY A 189 -14.82 -20.56 10.07
N VAL A 190 -13.72 -20.44 10.82
CA VAL A 190 -13.76 -20.01 12.23
C VAL A 190 -14.18 -18.54 12.31
N ALA A 191 -15.07 -18.21 13.24
CA ALA A 191 -15.45 -16.81 13.45
C ALA A 191 -14.22 -15.95 13.77
N ARG A 192 -14.17 -14.72 13.27
CA ARG A 192 -12.98 -13.86 13.31
C ARG A 192 -12.37 -13.70 14.69
N GLU A 193 -13.17 -13.34 15.67
CA GLU A 193 -12.69 -13.14 17.04
C GLU A 193 -12.10 -14.44 17.62
N ASP A 194 -12.75 -15.57 17.35
CA ASP A 194 -12.26 -16.87 17.78
C ASP A 194 -10.97 -17.26 17.05
N ALA A 195 -10.87 -16.97 15.75
CA ALA A 195 -9.66 -17.19 14.96
C ALA A 195 -8.45 -16.44 15.55
N ILE A 196 -8.65 -15.19 15.95
CA ILE A 196 -7.60 -14.37 16.56
C ILE A 196 -7.23 -14.94 17.94
N ARG A 197 -8.19 -15.24 18.78
CA ARG A 197 -7.96 -15.79 20.12
C ARG A 197 -7.26 -17.15 20.09
N GLU A 198 -7.68 -18.03 19.18
CA GLU A 198 -7.02 -19.32 18.97
C GLU A 198 -5.58 -19.16 18.47
N THR A 199 -5.36 -18.20 17.56
CA THR A 199 -4.01 -17.89 17.09
C THR A 199 -3.12 -17.36 18.23
N ILE A 200 -3.62 -16.44 19.04
CA ILE A 200 -2.87 -15.90 20.18
C ILE A 200 -2.50 -17.04 21.15
N ARG A 201 -3.45 -17.90 21.50
CA ARG A 201 -3.21 -19.05 22.39
C ARG A 201 -2.13 -19.96 21.81
N TYR A 202 -2.27 -20.36 20.55
CA TYR A 202 -1.28 -21.21 19.87
C TYR A 202 0.10 -20.55 19.86
N CYS A 203 0.19 -19.26 19.54
CA CYS A 203 1.46 -18.54 19.49
C CYS A 203 2.14 -18.47 20.85
N ILE A 204 1.39 -18.22 21.92
CA ILE A 204 1.92 -18.20 23.29
C ILE A 204 2.45 -19.59 23.70
N GLU A 205 1.71 -20.67 23.39
CA GLU A 205 2.12 -22.06 23.69
C GLU A 205 3.40 -22.47 22.93
N HIS A 206 3.62 -21.91 21.73
CA HIS A 206 4.76 -22.29 20.86
C HIS A 206 5.89 -21.25 20.85
N ASP A 207 5.91 -20.32 21.81
CA ASP A 207 6.95 -19.28 21.96
C ASP A 207 7.07 -18.35 20.71
N ILE A 208 5.95 -18.11 20.02
CA ILE A 208 5.84 -17.20 18.88
C ILE A 208 5.29 -15.86 19.39
N MET A 209 6.04 -14.77 19.29
CA MET A 209 5.66 -13.45 19.81
C MET A 209 5.19 -13.47 21.28
N LYS A 210 5.55 -14.48 22.06
CA LYS A 210 4.94 -14.80 23.36
C LYS A 210 4.87 -13.63 24.33
N ASP A 211 6.01 -13.00 24.63
CA ASP A 211 6.04 -11.90 25.60
C ASP A 211 5.18 -10.73 25.15
N PHE A 212 5.19 -10.41 23.86
CA PHE A 212 4.37 -9.36 23.29
C PHE A 212 2.88 -9.69 23.37
N LEU A 213 2.47 -10.90 23.04
CA LEU A 213 1.09 -11.32 23.06
C LEU A 213 0.53 -11.42 24.50
N LEU A 214 1.35 -11.82 25.47
CA LEU A 214 0.94 -11.82 26.88
C LEU A 214 0.70 -10.40 27.42
N GLU A 215 1.49 -9.44 26.96
CA GLU A 215 1.37 -8.03 27.38
C GLU A 215 0.22 -7.30 26.68
N HIS A 216 -0.04 -7.63 25.40
CA HIS A 216 -0.91 -6.85 24.50
C HIS A 216 -2.07 -7.66 23.92
N GLU A 217 -2.51 -8.76 24.54
CA GLU A 217 -3.55 -9.63 23.98
C GLU A 217 -4.80 -8.88 23.56
N ARG A 218 -5.29 -7.99 24.41
CA ARG A 218 -6.54 -7.25 24.18
C ARG A 218 -6.39 -6.27 23.01
N GLU A 219 -5.30 -5.53 22.97
CA GLU A 219 -5.00 -4.57 21.91
C GLU A 219 -4.83 -5.29 20.57
N VAL A 220 -4.18 -6.44 20.53
CA VAL A 220 -4.02 -7.25 19.33
C VAL A 220 -5.35 -7.74 18.79
N VAL A 221 -6.25 -8.24 19.65
CA VAL A 221 -7.61 -8.65 19.24
C VAL A 221 -8.36 -7.48 18.61
N ASP A 222 -8.31 -6.31 19.24
CA ASP A 222 -9.01 -5.12 18.76
C ASP A 222 -8.41 -4.61 17.43
N MET A 223 -7.09 -4.59 17.29
CA MET A 223 -6.40 -4.16 16.08
C MET A 223 -6.66 -5.08 14.90
N VAL A 224 -6.49 -6.38 15.05
CA VAL A 224 -6.68 -7.34 13.98
C VAL A 224 -8.13 -7.30 13.49
N ASN A 225 -9.11 -7.17 14.39
CA ASN A 225 -10.50 -6.98 14.00
C ASN A 225 -10.72 -5.71 13.16
N PHE A 226 -10.02 -4.63 13.48
CA PHE A 226 -10.12 -3.37 12.75
C PHE A 226 -9.45 -3.45 11.37
N GLU A 227 -8.22 -3.94 11.29
CA GLU A 227 -7.47 -4.08 10.02
C GLU A 227 -8.24 -4.91 8.98
N TRP A 228 -8.80 -6.06 9.40
CA TRP A 228 -9.60 -6.88 8.49
C TRP A 228 -10.92 -6.23 8.08
N ASN A 229 -11.55 -5.46 8.95
CA ASN A 229 -12.75 -4.72 8.57
C ASN A 229 -12.42 -3.67 7.50
N GLU A 230 -11.30 -2.96 7.64
CA GLU A 230 -10.87 -1.97 6.64
C GLU A 230 -10.51 -2.62 5.29
N GLU A 231 -9.89 -3.80 5.31
CA GLU A 231 -9.60 -4.58 4.09
C GLU A 231 -10.90 -5.01 3.39
N LEU A 232 -11.86 -5.56 4.12
CA LEU A 232 -13.18 -5.92 3.57
C LEU A 232 -13.95 -4.71 3.01
N PHE A 233 -13.87 -3.54 3.68
CA PHE A 233 -14.45 -2.31 3.15
C PHE A 233 -13.78 -1.86 1.86
N ARG A 234 -12.45 -1.97 1.77
CA ARG A 234 -11.71 -1.67 0.54
C ARG A 234 -12.04 -2.62 -0.60
N GLU A 235 -12.11 -3.92 -0.34
CA GLU A 235 -12.51 -4.92 -1.32
C GLU A 235 -13.94 -4.67 -1.82
N ALA A 236 -14.89 -4.47 -0.93
CA ALA A 236 -16.27 -4.16 -1.30
C ALA A 236 -16.39 -2.86 -2.10
N ALA A 237 -15.65 -1.80 -1.73
CA ALA A 237 -15.62 -0.54 -2.47
C ALA A 237 -14.96 -0.70 -3.85
N PHE A 238 -13.93 -1.54 -3.97
CA PHE A 238 -13.28 -1.86 -5.24
C PHE A 238 -14.22 -2.65 -6.15
N GLU A 239 -14.89 -3.69 -5.66
CA GLU A 239 -15.88 -4.47 -6.42
C GLU A 239 -17.03 -3.59 -6.90
N GLN A 240 -17.57 -2.73 -6.04
CA GLN A 240 -18.61 -1.77 -6.41
C GLN A 240 -18.12 -0.77 -7.46
N GLY A 241 -16.90 -0.27 -7.33
CA GLY A 241 -16.29 0.62 -8.33
C GLY A 241 -16.08 -0.05 -9.68
N LEU A 242 -15.67 -1.34 -9.68
CA LEU A 242 -15.50 -2.14 -10.89
C LEU A 242 -16.85 -2.38 -11.59
N GLU A 243 -17.89 -2.74 -10.84
CA GLU A 243 -19.24 -2.94 -11.37
C GLU A 243 -19.80 -1.66 -11.99
N GLN A 244 -19.69 -0.53 -11.29
CA GLN A 244 -20.10 0.78 -11.81
C GLN A 244 -19.30 1.20 -13.05
N GLY A 245 -17.98 0.95 -13.06
CA GLY A 245 -17.13 1.25 -14.20
C GLY A 245 -17.46 0.39 -15.43
N LEU A 246 -17.79 -0.88 -15.23
CA LEU A 246 -18.24 -1.80 -16.29
C LEU A 246 -19.59 -1.36 -16.86
N GLU A 247 -20.55 -1.00 -16.01
CA GLU A 247 -21.88 -0.53 -16.43
C GLU A 247 -21.77 0.78 -17.23
N GLN A 248 -21.02 1.76 -16.72
CA GLN A 248 -20.77 3.03 -17.42
C GLN A 248 -20.01 2.82 -18.75
N GLY A 249 -19.01 1.95 -18.76
CA GLY A 249 -18.25 1.63 -19.97
C GLY A 249 -19.12 0.95 -21.03
N LEU A 250 -20.02 0.05 -20.63
CA LEU A 250 -20.96 -0.61 -21.52
C LEU A 250 -21.97 0.39 -22.11
N GLU A 251 -22.53 1.26 -21.27
CA GLU A 251 -23.48 2.30 -21.70
C GLU A 251 -22.83 3.27 -22.69
N GLN A 252 -21.64 3.79 -22.37
CA GLN A 252 -20.87 4.66 -23.26
C GLN A 252 -20.48 3.97 -24.56
N GLY A 253 -20.06 2.72 -24.50
CA GLY A 253 -19.73 1.92 -25.69
C GLY A 253 -20.93 1.69 -26.61
N LEU A 254 -22.11 1.40 -26.02
CA LEU A 254 -23.35 1.25 -26.78
C LEU A 254 -23.78 2.58 -27.43
N GLU A 255 -23.69 3.69 -26.72
CA GLU A 255 -24.03 5.01 -27.27
C GLU A 255 -23.07 5.42 -28.38
N GLN A 256 -21.76 5.24 -28.20
CA GLN A 256 -20.77 5.48 -29.26
C GLN A 256 -20.98 4.57 -30.47
N GLY A 257 -21.29 3.31 -30.26
CA GLY A 257 -21.65 2.38 -31.32
C GLY A 257 -22.86 2.81 -32.12
N ARG A 258 -23.93 3.28 -31.45
CA ARG A 258 -25.15 3.82 -32.08
C ARG A 258 -24.84 5.10 -32.86
N VAL A 259 -24.09 6.03 -32.30
CA VAL A 259 -23.65 7.26 -33.00
C VAL A 259 -22.85 6.91 -34.26
N SER A 260 -21.89 5.99 -34.15
CA SER A 260 -21.07 5.53 -35.28
C SER A 260 -21.91 4.90 -36.39
N ALA A 261 -22.89 4.07 -36.03
CA ALA A 261 -23.82 3.47 -36.97
C ALA A 261 -24.68 4.55 -37.69
N VAL A 262 -25.20 5.54 -36.96
CA VAL A 262 -25.94 6.67 -37.56
C VAL A 262 -25.08 7.43 -38.53
N LEU A 263 -23.82 7.75 -38.18
CA LEU A 263 -22.89 8.45 -39.05
C LEU A 263 -22.59 7.64 -40.32
N GLY A 264 -22.41 6.32 -40.21
CA GLY A 264 -22.23 5.41 -41.33
C GLY A 264 -23.45 5.46 -42.29
N MET A 265 -24.65 5.29 -41.75
CA MET A 265 -25.88 5.33 -42.52
C MET A 265 -26.14 6.71 -43.17
N ARG A 266 -25.73 7.80 -42.52
CA ARG A 266 -25.81 9.15 -43.09
C ARG A 266 -24.83 9.33 -44.25
N LYS A 267 -23.62 8.82 -44.17
CA LYS A 267 -22.66 8.84 -45.27
C LYS A 267 -23.19 8.11 -46.51
N GLU A 268 -23.88 7.00 -46.31
CA GLU A 268 -24.53 6.22 -47.37
C GLU A 268 -25.83 6.87 -47.89
N LYS A 269 -26.18 8.07 -47.38
CA LYS A 269 -27.38 8.85 -47.80
C LYS A 269 -28.70 8.11 -47.61
N LEU A 270 -28.81 7.26 -46.56
CA LEU A 270 -30.09 6.62 -46.24
C LEU A 270 -31.14 7.64 -45.76
N PRO A 271 -32.46 7.42 -46.04
CA PRO A 271 -33.54 8.27 -45.53
C PRO A 271 -33.51 8.32 -43.98
N LEU A 272 -33.80 9.52 -43.42
CA LEU A 272 -33.78 9.75 -41.97
C LEU A 272 -34.72 8.80 -41.21
N GLU A 273 -35.88 8.51 -41.79
CA GLU A 273 -36.88 7.60 -41.22
C GLU A 273 -36.37 6.16 -41.15
N THR A 274 -35.53 5.76 -42.14
CA THR A 274 -34.91 4.45 -42.13
C THR A 274 -33.81 4.38 -41.06
N ILE A 275 -33.00 5.44 -40.92
CA ILE A 275 -31.97 5.55 -39.89
C ILE A 275 -32.63 5.51 -38.50
N ALA A 276 -33.70 6.26 -38.27
CA ALA A 276 -34.44 6.28 -37.02
C ALA A 276 -34.95 4.89 -36.61
N ARG A 277 -35.50 4.16 -37.57
CA ARG A 277 -36.00 2.80 -37.33
C ARG A 277 -34.89 1.80 -37.01
N VAL A 278 -33.74 1.89 -37.67
CA VAL A 278 -32.64 0.96 -37.49
C VAL A 278 -31.82 1.25 -36.24
N SER A 279 -31.60 2.54 -35.91
CA SER A 279 -30.84 2.96 -34.76
C SER A 279 -31.66 3.06 -33.47
N GLU A 280 -32.97 2.94 -33.56
CA GLU A 280 -33.93 3.16 -32.46
C GLU A 280 -33.78 4.56 -31.81
N MET A 281 -33.32 5.55 -32.59
CA MET A 281 -33.17 6.92 -32.15
C MET A 281 -34.27 7.85 -32.74
N SER A 282 -34.56 8.93 -32.02
CA SER A 282 -35.48 9.96 -32.54
C SER A 282 -34.87 10.71 -33.73
N LEU A 283 -35.72 11.19 -34.61
CA LEU A 283 -35.29 12.01 -35.75
C LEU A 283 -34.55 13.29 -35.33
N GLU A 284 -34.89 13.85 -34.19
CA GLU A 284 -34.21 15.01 -33.61
C GLU A 284 -32.77 14.67 -33.26
N LYS A 285 -32.55 13.57 -32.53
CA LYS A 285 -31.22 13.10 -32.12
C LYS A 285 -30.31 12.78 -33.31
N ILE A 286 -30.90 12.18 -34.38
CA ILE A 286 -30.16 11.88 -35.62
C ILE A 286 -29.73 13.16 -36.32
N ARG A 287 -30.58 14.21 -36.33
CA ARG A 287 -30.22 15.53 -36.89
C ARG A 287 -29.14 16.21 -36.07
N GLU A 288 -29.21 16.19 -34.74
CA GLU A 288 -28.15 16.70 -33.85
C GLU A 288 -26.81 16.05 -34.11
N ILE A 289 -26.76 14.70 -34.19
CA ILE A 289 -25.56 13.94 -34.51
C ILE A 289 -25.01 14.35 -35.88
N GLY A 290 -25.89 14.47 -36.89
CA GLY A 290 -25.50 14.92 -38.22
C GLY A 290 -24.91 16.32 -38.25
N GLN A 291 -25.49 17.25 -37.49
CA GLN A 291 -25.01 18.63 -37.34
C GLN A 291 -23.63 18.69 -36.66
N MET A 292 -23.46 17.98 -35.55
CA MET A 292 -22.17 17.94 -34.83
C MET A 292 -21.03 17.39 -35.67
N HIS A 293 -21.31 16.51 -36.63
CA HIS A 293 -20.32 15.88 -37.49
C HIS A 293 -20.30 16.39 -38.94
N HIS A 294 -20.92 17.55 -39.22
CA HIS A 294 -20.96 18.18 -40.56
C HIS A 294 -21.50 17.28 -41.68
N LEU A 295 -22.44 16.40 -41.37
CA LEU A 295 -23.14 15.49 -42.31
C LEU A 295 -24.61 15.89 -42.54
N LEU A 296 -24.85 17.18 -42.79
CA LEU A 296 -26.19 17.69 -43.14
C LEU A 296 -26.59 17.36 -44.57
#